data_65e2bbe08e962d0a5a8a8646c50d6402
#
_entry.id   65e2bbe08e962d0a5a8a8646c50d6402
#
_cell.length_a   1.000
_cell.length_b   1.000
_cell.length_c   1.000
_cell.angle_alpha   90.00
_cell.angle_beta   90.00
_cell.angle_gamma   90.00
#
_symmetry.space_group_name_H-M   'P 1'
#
loop_
_entity.id
_entity.type
_entity.pdbx_description
1 polymer ?
#
loop_
_entity_poly.entity_id
_entity_poly.type
_entity_poly.pdbx_seq_one_letter_code
_entity_poly.pdbx_strand_id
1 'polypeptide(L)'
;MAIIDRSGAEVLIPEEKSREILQSVPEQSIVMRLMRRLPDMSSKTRSIPVLGSLPMAYFVDGDTGMKHTTSMAWENVKVYAEEIACIVPIPENVLDDSDYDIWGNVSPRMQEAIGAAFDKAVLLGINKPSNFPKGIIPAAVDAGNYLTHLNGGNLYQELMGENGLLALIEEDGYVPSAYVGAIKMRSILRGAVDNNGLPIFGRAVYRDGAQGKSVYELDGSEAIFPKSEVMDPEEVLLLGGDWSQAVWAMRTDITTKLLTEAVIQDPTTKEIVYNLAQQDMVALRVVFRAGWAMPNPINRVNSNALTRYPFAVLKPSALTVIESAKYNVTQPAKNGTPQSSHDAGTGYTAAISWSPDDDSFAAETVYTATVVLTAADGYAFSNDFGKADIVGLPATSGGGKTANKVTVTRDSASQVTIEVKYVATGA
;
A
#
# COMPACT_ATOMS: atom_id res chain seq x y z
N MET A 1 -56.36 -29.88 -3.90
CA MET A 1 -55.60 -30.14 -2.65
C MET A 1 -54.40 -29.23 -2.70
N ALA A 2 -54.30 -28.23 -1.82
CA ALA A 2 -53.11 -27.38 -1.76
C ALA A 2 -51.99 -28.16 -1.10
N ILE A 3 -50.90 -28.33 -1.78
CA ILE A 3 -49.69 -28.99 -1.24
C ILE A 3 -48.95 -27.89 -0.45
N ILE A 4 -48.61 -28.19 0.79
CA ILE A 4 -47.72 -27.33 1.59
C ILE A 4 -46.31 -27.55 0.96
N ASP A 5 -45.87 -26.59 0.19
CA ASP A 5 -44.51 -26.58 -0.39
C ASP A 5 -43.48 -26.06 0.60
N ARG A 6 -42.20 -26.11 0.20
CA ARG A 6 -41.06 -25.72 1.06
C ARG A 6 -41.13 -24.22 1.41
N SER A 7 -41.70 -23.38 0.55
CA SER A 7 -41.88 -21.93 0.80
C SER A 7 -42.95 -21.63 1.83
N GLY A 8 -44.02 -22.46 1.91
CA GLY A 8 -45.08 -22.31 2.91
C GLY A 8 -44.72 -22.89 4.29
N ALA A 9 -43.65 -23.73 4.37
CA ALA A 9 -43.21 -24.37 5.59
C ALA A 9 -41.80 -23.84 6.08
N GLU A 10 -41.28 -22.77 5.48
CA GLU A 10 -39.95 -22.25 5.74
C GLU A 10 -39.69 -21.91 7.22
N VAL A 11 -40.72 -21.38 7.91
CA VAL A 11 -40.64 -21.06 9.34
C VAL A 11 -40.59 -22.30 10.23
N LEU A 12 -41.03 -23.47 9.73
CA LEU A 12 -41.04 -24.74 10.46
C LEU A 12 -39.81 -25.60 10.19
N ILE A 13 -38.98 -25.23 9.22
CA ILE A 13 -37.75 -25.95 8.88
C ILE A 13 -36.62 -25.35 9.74
N PRO A 14 -36.09 -26.10 10.72
CA PRO A 14 -34.99 -25.58 11.53
C PRO A 14 -33.75 -25.37 10.65
N GLU A 15 -33.20 -24.16 10.65
CA GLU A 15 -31.90 -23.89 10.07
C GLU A 15 -30.80 -24.47 10.99
N GLU A 16 -29.95 -25.30 10.43
CA GLU A 16 -28.79 -25.79 11.15
C GLU A 16 -27.75 -24.66 11.20
N LYS A 17 -27.61 -24.04 12.38
CA LYS A 17 -26.59 -22.99 12.61
C LYS A 17 -25.25 -23.68 12.87
N SER A 18 -24.22 -23.25 12.13
CA SER A 18 -22.86 -23.65 12.47
C SER A 18 -22.49 -23.10 13.85
N ARG A 19 -21.91 -23.94 14.69
CA ARG A 19 -21.38 -23.53 16.02
C ARG A 19 -20.00 -22.88 15.90
N GLU A 20 -19.40 -22.88 14.71
CA GLU A 20 -18.08 -22.33 14.44
C GLU A 20 -18.20 -21.00 13.71
N ILE A 21 -17.55 -19.98 14.24
CA ILE A 21 -17.43 -18.67 13.58
C ILE A 21 -16.26 -18.74 12.61
N LEU A 22 -16.54 -18.68 11.32
CA LEU A 22 -15.50 -18.66 10.28
C LEU A 22 -14.81 -17.30 10.28
N GLN A 23 -13.56 -17.27 10.70
CA GLN A 23 -12.72 -16.07 10.73
C GLN A 23 -11.41 -16.32 9.99
N SER A 24 -10.82 -15.26 9.43
CA SER A 24 -9.44 -15.33 8.95
C SER A 24 -8.48 -15.51 10.14
N VAL A 25 -7.39 -16.22 9.94
CA VAL A 25 -6.36 -16.37 10.98
C VAL A 25 -5.79 -14.99 11.33
N PRO A 26 -5.73 -14.61 12.63
CA PRO A 26 -5.14 -13.34 13.05
C PRO A 26 -3.67 -13.23 12.60
N GLU A 27 -3.30 -12.08 12.07
CA GLU A 27 -1.90 -11.82 11.69
C GLU A 27 -1.10 -11.31 12.89
N GLN A 28 0.11 -11.83 13.05
CA GLN A 28 1.05 -11.32 14.04
C GLN A 28 1.78 -10.10 13.48
N SER A 29 2.27 -9.21 14.35
CA SER A 29 3.10 -8.07 13.96
C SER A 29 4.33 -8.52 13.14
N ILE A 30 4.46 -7.96 11.94
CA ILE A 30 5.56 -8.25 11.02
C ILE A 30 6.85 -7.62 11.52
N VAL A 31 6.75 -6.39 12.00
CA VAL A 31 7.87 -5.63 12.53
C VAL A 31 8.49 -6.33 13.74
N MET A 32 7.68 -6.81 14.68
CA MET A 32 8.17 -7.55 15.84
C MET A 32 8.86 -8.86 15.45
N ARG A 33 8.45 -9.49 14.35
CA ARG A 33 9.07 -10.71 13.83
C ARG A 33 10.42 -10.45 13.18
N LEU A 34 10.54 -9.36 12.42
CA LEU A 34 11.73 -9.05 11.61
C LEU A 34 12.81 -8.31 12.38
N MET A 35 12.41 -7.36 13.23
CA MET A 35 13.35 -6.54 14.01
C MET A 35 14.00 -7.33 15.13
N ARG A 36 15.22 -6.90 15.49
CA ARG A 36 15.94 -7.49 16.63
C ARG A 36 15.27 -7.15 17.94
N ARG A 37 14.79 -8.18 18.68
CA ARG A 37 14.27 -8.00 20.02
C ARG A 37 15.40 -7.78 21.01
N LEU A 38 15.30 -6.72 21.80
CA LEU A 38 16.14 -6.49 22.96
C LEU A 38 15.54 -7.15 24.22
N PRO A 39 16.32 -7.37 25.29
CA PRO A 39 15.77 -7.80 26.58
C PRO A 39 14.67 -6.85 27.06
N ASP A 40 13.74 -7.35 27.86
CA ASP A 40 12.60 -6.57 28.35
C ASP A 40 13.04 -5.37 29.18
N MET A 41 12.27 -4.29 29.12
CA MET A 41 12.59 -3.02 29.76
C MET A 41 12.04 -2.97 31.18
N SER A 42 12.87 -2.68 32.16
CA SER A 42 12.45 -2.43 33.55
C SER A 42 11.94 -1.00 33.77
N SER A 43 12.34 -0.05 32.92
CA SER A 43 11.96 1.37 32.98
C SER A 43 11.30 1.84 31.69
N LYS A 44 10.69 3.03 31.70
CA LYS A 44 10.05 3.64 30.50
C LYS A 44 11.06 3.89 29.38
N THR A 45 12.32 4.14 29.72
CA THR A 45 13.36 4.54 28.77
C THR A 45 14.57 3.64 28.90
N ARG A 46 15.13 3.21 27.77
CA ARG A 46 16.42 2.50 27.68
C ARG A 46 17.36 3.28 26.76
N SER A 47 18.58 3.50 27.20
CA SER A 47 19.65 4.09 26.39
C SER A 47 20.51 2.99 25.79
N ILE A 48 20.81 3.09 24.49
CA ILE A 48 21.66 2.16 23.74
C ILE A 48 22.86 2.96 23.26
N PRO A 49 24.09 2.63 23.70
CA PRO A 49 25.30 3.26 23.17
C PRO A 49 25.51 2.81 21.72
N VAL A 50 25.73 3.77 20.84
CA VAL A 50 25.96 3.58 19.42
C VAL A 50 27.27 4.25 19.03
N LEU A 51 28.01 3.65 18.11
CA LEU A 51 29.25 4.20 17.62
C LEU A 51 28.98 5.40 16.73
N GLY A 52 29.48 6.59 17.13
CA GLY A 52 29.29 7.85 16.42
C GLY A 52 30.46 8.26 15.53
N SER A 53 31.70 7.76 15.84
CA SER A 53 32.86 7.97 14.97
C SER A 53 33.80 6.76 14.98
N LEU A 54 34.46 6.51 13.83
CA LEU A 54 35.36 5.40 13.62
C LEU A 54 36.81 5.86 13.71
N PRO A 55 37.70 5.06 14.34
CA PRO A 55 39.13 5.34 14.35
C PRO A 55 39.70 5.16 12.94
N MET A 56 40.70 5.98 12.59
CA MET A 56 41.46 5.88 11.34
C MET A 56 42.86 5.37 11.63
N ALA A 57 43.35 4.50 10.77
CA ALA A 57 44.74 4.00 10.83
C ALA A 57 45.53 4.65 9.68
N TYR A 58 46.82 4.92 9.97
CA TYR A 58 47.75 5.55 9.05
C TYR A 58 49.03 4.70 8.94
N PHE A 59 49.60 4.66 7.75
CA PHE A 59 50.94 4.17 7.59
C PHE A 59 51.93 5.18 8.14
N VAL A 60 52.98 4.68 8.82
CA VAL A 60 54.07 5.49 9.35
C VAL A 60 55.22 5.39 8.39
N ASP A 61 55.76 6.53 7.97
CA ASP A 61 56.88 6.58 7.03
C ASP A 61 58.22 6.49 7.80
N GLY A 62 58.97 5.43 7.51
CA GLY A 62 60.29 5.16 8.10
C GLY A 62 60.25 4.81 9.59
N ASP A 63 61.46 4.55 10.14
CA ASP A 63 61.62 4.08 11.53
C ASP A 63 61.35 5.16 12.60
N THR A 64 61.41 6.43 12.22
CA THR A 64 61.23 7.59 13.11
C THR A 64 59.93 8.38 12.82
N GLY A 65 59.04 7.85 11.96
CA GLY A 65 57.79 8.53 11.60
C GLY A 65 56.87 8.73 12.79
N MET A 66 56.17 9.88 12.83
CA MET A 66 55.22 10.21 13.88
C MET A 66 53.92 9.41 13.71
N LYS A 67 53.43 8.82 14.81
CA LYS A 67 52.15 8.12 14.88
C LYS A 67 51.04 9.15 15.14
N HIS A 68 50.05 9.21 14.24
CA HIS A 68 48.92 10.08 14.41
C HIS A 68 47.95 9.51 15.45
N THR A 69 47.38 10.41 16.27
CA THR A 69 46.31 10.06 17.19
C THR A 69 44.97 10.08 16.47
N THR A 70 44.10 9.14 16.80
CA THR A 70 42.72 9.08 16.31
C THR A 70 41.77 9.01 17.49
N SER A 71 40.56 9.53 17.33
CA SER A 71 39.53 9.51 18.36
C SER A 71 38.35 8.63 17.94
N MET A 72 37.64 8.12 18.93
CA MET A 72 36.44 7.34 18.77
C MET A 72 35.37 7.91 19.70
N ALA A 73 34.16 8.15 19.17
CA ALA A 73 33.05 8.73 19.94
C ALA A 73 31.84 7.78 19.98
N TRP A 74 31.09 7.88 21.06
CA TRP A 74 29.87 7.12 21.29
C TRP A 74 28.70 8.07 21.43
N GLU A 75 27.57 7.69 20.84
CA GLU A 75 26.31 8.38 20.95
C GLU A 75 25.29 7.48 21.65
N ASN A 76 24.22 8.06 22.18
CA ASN A 76 23.18 7.33 22.85
C ASN A 76 21.85 7.45 22.09
N VAL A 77 21.33 6.33 21.62
CA VAL A 77 19.98 6.21 21.08
C VAL A 77 19.06 5.71 22.17
N LYS A 78 17.91 6.37 22.32
CA LYS A 78 16.93 6.04 23.37
C LYS A 78 15.74 5.28 22.79
N VAL A 79 15.36 4.18 23.44
CA VAL A 79 14.11 3.46 23.21
C VAL A 79 13.12 3.89 24.28
N TYR A 80 11.94 4.36 23.87
CA TYR A 80 10.85 4.75 24.76
C TYR A 80 9.72 3.71 24.69
N ALA A 81 9.35 3.12 25.83
CA ALA A 81 8.21 2.23 25.89
C ALA A 81 6.92 3.03 26.04
N GLU A 82 6.10 3.02 25.03
CA GLU A 82 4.78 3.67 24.98
C GLU A 82 3.68 2.61 25.04
N GLU A 83 2.48 3.03 25.38
CA GLU A 83 1.33 2.15 25.62
C GLU A 83 0.43 2.14 24.39
N ILE A 84 0.04 0.94 23.99
CA ILE A 84 -1.00 0.67 22.99
C ILE A 84 -2.12 -0.03 23.72
N ALA A 85 -3.34 0.46 23.61
CA ALA A 85 -4.50 -0.11 24.30
C ALA A 85 -5.70 -0.20 23.35
N CYS A 86 -6.52 -1.22 23.59
CA CYS A 86 -7.80 -1.41 22.91
C CYS A 86 -8.84 -1.80 23.96
N ILE A 87 -10.07 -1.27 23.84
CA ILE A 87 -11.20 -1.58 24.71
C ILE A 87 -12.39 -1.94 23.84
N VAL A 88 -13.00 -3.09 24.09
CA VAL A 88 -14.21 -3.56 23.40
C VAL A 88 -15.32 -3.76 24.43
N PRO A 89 -16.36 -2.89 24.46
CA PRO A 89 -17.53 -3.05 25.31
C PRO A 89 -18.54 -4.01 24.66
N ILE A 90 -19.17 -4.88 25.46
CA ILE A 90 -20.19 -5.85 25.03
C ILE A 90 -21.31 -5.87 26.10
N PRO A 91 -22.59 -5.80 25.70
CA PRO A 91 -23.71 -5.97 26.65
C PRO A 91 -23.70 -7.37 27.27
N GLU A 92 -24.00 -7.47 28.61
CA GLU A 92 -24.05 -8.76 29.30
C GLU A 92 -25.10 -9.69 28.71
N ASN A 93 -26.27 -9.17 28.34
CA ASN A 93 -27.32 -9.96 27.71
C ASN A 93 -26.87 -10.65 26.42
N VAL A 94 -25.96 -10.02 25.62
CA VAL A 94 -25.42 -10.64 24.42
C VAL A 94 -24.46 -11.78 24.74
N LEU A 95 -23.75 -11.68 25.85
CA LEU A 95 -22.88 -12.76 26.33
C LEU A 95 -23.67 -13.95 26.86
N ASP A 96 -24.75 -13.67 27.59
CA ASP A 96 -25.60 -14.70 28.20
C ASP A 96 -26.49 -15.44 27.17
N ASP A 97 -26.99 -14.69 26.16
CA ASP A 97 -27.86 -15.24 25.13
C ASP A 97 -27.09 -15.85 23.96
N SER A 98 -25.77 -15.72 23.93
CA SER A 98 -24.94 -16.21 22.80
C SER A 98 -24.51 -17.66 23.01
N ASP A 99 -24.79 -18.51 22.04
CA ASP A 99 -24.24 -19.87 21.93
C ASP A 99 -22.74 -19.91 21.58
N TYR A 100 -22.12 -18.76 21.32
CA TYR A 100 -20.73 -18.66 20.87
C TYR A 100 -19.81 -18.12 21.97
N ASP A 101 -18.57 -18.60 22.01
CA ASP A 101 -17.51 -18.00 22.84
C ASP A 101 -17.05 -16.67 22.23
N ILE A 102 -17.76 -15.58 22.61
CA ILE A 102 -17.47 -14.24 22.11
C ILE A 102 -16.07 -13.79 22.54
N TRP A 103 -15.66 -14.03 23.78
CA TRP A 103 -14.37 -13.62 24.29
C TRP A 103 -13.20 -14.34 23.61
N GLY A 104 -13.35 -15.65 23.38
CA GLY A 104 -12.37 -16.45 22.65
C GLY A 104 -12.18 -15.98 21.20
N ASN A 105 -13.22 -15.38 20.59
CA ASN A 105 -13.15 -14.84 19.24
C ASN A 105 -12.65 -13.38 19.19
N VAL A 106 -12.98 -12.54 20.18
CA VAL A 106 -12.63 -11.12 20.23
C VAL A 106 -11.16 -10.93 20.63
N SER A 107 -10.67 -11.69 21.64
CA SER A 107 -9.32 -11.52 22.18
C SER A 107 -8.20 -11.61 21.12
N PRO A 108 -8.18 -12.61 20.22
CA PRO A 108 -7.16 -12.68 19.16
C PRO A 108 -7.22 -11.49 18.20
N ARG A 109 -8.42 -10.96 17.91
CA ARG A 109 -8.59 -9.79 17.04
C ARG A 109 -8.10 -8.51 17.68
N MET A 110 -8.26 -8.36 18.99
CA MET A 110 -7.67 -7.23 19.72
C MET A 110 -6.15 -7.28 19.72
N GLN A 111 -5.56 -8.46 19.82
CA GLN A 111 -4.11 -8.66 19.72
C GLN A 111 -3.59 -8.33 18.32
N GLU A 112 -4.30 -8.78 17.28
CA GLU A 112 -4.01 -8.41 15.89
C GLU A 112 -4.06 -6.89 15.68
N ALA A 113 -5.08 -6.22 16.19
CA ALA A 113 -5.22 -4.76 16.11
C ALA A 113 -4.06 -4.01 16.80
N ILE A 114 -3.58 -4.50 17.94
CA ILE A 114 -2.40 -3.96 18.64
C ILE A 114 -1.15 -4.14 17.79
N GLY A 115 -0.95 -5.33 17.21
CA GLY A 115 0.17 -5.62 16.31
C GLY A 115 0.15 -4.71 15.08
N ALA A 116 -1.00 -4.57 14.43
CA ALA A 116 -1.16 -3.69 13.28
C ALA A 116 -0.94 -2.21 13.61
N ALA A 117 -1.39 -1.75 14.79
CA ALA A 117 -1.15 -0.37 15.24
C ALA A 117 0.35 -0.11 15.47
N PHE A 118 1.08 -1.08 16.05
CA PHE A 118 2.51 -0.98 16.23
C PHE A 118 3.24 -0.98 14.89
N ASP A 119 2.86 -1.86 13.97
CA ASP A 119 3.45 -1.94 12.63
C ASP A 119 3.25 -0.63 11.84
N LYS A 120 2.04 -0.06 11.84
CA LYS A 120 1.74 1.23 11.21
C LYS A 120 2.57 2.37 11.82
N ALA A 121 2.73 2.40 13.13
CA ALA A 121 3.53 3.42 13.82
C ALA A 121 5.02 3.32 13.48
N VAL A 122 5.57 2.10 13.38
CA VAL A 122 6.98 1.85 13.07
C VAL A 122 7.28 2.03 11.59
N LEU A 123 6.47 1.48 10.70
CA LEU A 123 6.72 1.53 9.25
C LEU A 123 6.37 2.89 8.66
N LEU A 124 5.15 3.37 8.89
CA LEU A 124 4.61 4.58 8.27
C LEU A 124 4.72 5.81 9.16
N GLY A 125 4.86 5.64 10.48
CA GLY A 125 4.79 6.73 11.44
C GLY A 125 3.37 7.26 11.67
N ILE A 126 2.34 6.49 11.29
CA ILE A 126 0.93 6.88 11.49
C ILE A 126 0.56 6.67 12.96
N ASN A 127 -0.08 7.68 13.57
CA ASN A 127 -0.50 7.68 14.97
C ASN A 127 0.62 7.33 15.98
N LYS A 128 1.89 7.55 15.59
CA LYS A 128 3.03 7.29 16.46
C LYS A 128 3.05 8.26 17.65
N PRO A 129 3.46 7.82 18.85
CA PRO A 129 3.77 8.72 19.95
C PRO A 129 4.90 9.70 19.59
N SER A 130 4.90 10.88 20.21
CA SER A 130 5.93 11.92 19.95
C SER A 130 7.36 11.45 20.23
N ASN A 131 7.51 10.52 21.18
CA ASN A 131 8.81 9.96 21.58
C ASN A 131 9.33 8.87 20.64
N PHE A 132 8.50 8.37 19.72
CA PHE A 132 8.95 7.40 18.72
C PHE A 132 9.75 8.10 17.63
N PRO A 133 10.79 7.46 17.09
CA PRO A 133 11.51 7.96 15.94
C PRO A 133 10.57 8.11 14.72
N LYS A 134 11.07 8.73 13.67
CA LYS A 134 10.35 8.79 12.39
C LYS A 134 10.15 7.37 11.86
N GLY A 135 9.00 7.09 11.24
CA GLY A 135 8.73 5.78 10.65
C GLY A 135 9.80 5.36 9.65
N ILE A 136 10.01 4.06 9.48
CA ILE A 136 11.08 3.51 8.63
C ILE A 136 10.94 4.02 7.18
N ILE A 137 9.74 3.97 6.61
CA ILE A 137 9.47 4.38 5.23
C ILE A 137 9.73 5.87 5.01
N PRO A 138 9.12 6.80 5.78
CA PRO A 138 9.40 8.22 5.59
C PRO A 138 10.86 8.59 5.93
N ALA A 139 11.55 7.85 6.80
CA ALA A 139 12.97 8.08 7.08
C ALA A 139 13.87 7.62 5.92
N ALA A 140 13.55 6.49 5.27
CA ALA A 140 14.24 6.03 4.06
C ALA A 140 14.09 7.04 2.90
N VAL A 141 12.89 7.60 2.74
CA VAL A 141 12.62 8.64 1.74
C VAL A 141 13.43 9.91 1.99
N ASP A 142 13.53 10.35 3.26
CA ASP A 142 14.35 11.52 3.62
C ASP A 142 15.85 11.28 3.38
N ALA A 143 16.33 10.06 3.59
CA ALA A 143 17.70 9.68 3.29
C ALA A 143 18.01 9.61 1.79
N GLY A 144 16.98 9.61 0.94
CA GLY A 144 17.11 9.46 -0.51
C GLY A 144 17.01 8.02 -1.00
N ASN A 145 16.77 7.04 -0.11
CA ASN A 145 16.73 5.63 -0.41
C ASN A 145 15.34 5.22 -0.90
N TYR A 146 14.94 5.71 -2.04
CA TYR A 146 13.69 5.32 -2.69
C TYR A 146 13.77 5.31 -4.20
N LEU A 147 12.99 4.44 -4.81
CA LEU A 147 12.74 4.40 -6.25
C LEU A 147 11.24 4.49 -6.51
N THR A 148 10.89 4.97 -7.70
CA THR A 148 9.50 4.97 -8.17
C THR A 148 9.36 3.90 -9.24
N HIS A 149 8.43 2.96 -9.05
CA HIS A 149 8.11 1.93 -10.04
C HIS A 149 7.54 2.56 -11.30
N LEU A 150 8.12 2.25 -12.46
CA LEU A 150 7.63 2.70 -13.75
C LEU A 150 6.68 1.66 -14.34
N ASN A 151 5.44 2.03 -14.61
CA ASN A 151 4.50 1.15 -15.31
C ASN A 151 5.05 0.79 -16.69
N GLY A 152 5.24 -0.52 -16.94
CA GLY A 152 5.89 -0.99 -18.17
C GLY A 152 7.42 -1.01 -18.12
N GLY A 153 8.04 -0.57 -17.03
CA GLY A 153 9.48 -0.66 -16.77
C GLY A 153 9.95 -2.10 -16.51
N ASN A 154 11.25 -2.30 -16.58
CA ASN A 154 11.85 -3.58 -16.24
C ASN A 154 11.98 -3.73 -14.73
N LEU A 155 11.02 -4.41 -14.09
CA LEU A 155 11.00 -4.61 -12.65
C LEU A 155 12.29 -5.26 -12.10
N TYR A 156 12.93 -6.14 -12.88
CA TYR A 156 14.19 -6.75 -12.46
C TYR A 156 15.30 -5.71 -12.32
N GLN A 157 15.40 -4.77 -13.25
CA GLN A 157 16.35 -3.67 -13.18
C GLN A 157 16.04 -2.71 -12.04
N GLU A 158 14.76 -2.45 -11.77
CA GLU A 158 14.34 -1.59 -10.66
C GLU A 158 14.67 -2.21 -9.28
N LEU A 159 14.64 -3.53 -9.16
CA LEU A 159 14.94 -4.20 -7.91
C LEU A 159 16.42 -4.59 -7.78
N MET A 160 16.98 -5.23 -8.82
CA MET A 160 18.28 -5.92 -8.79
C MET A 160 19.36 -5.22 -9.66
N GLY A 161 19.00 -4.16 -10.41
CA GLY A 161 19.94 -3.46 -11.28
C GLY A 161 20.95 -2.61 -10.51
N GLU A 162 21.97 -2.09 -11.24
CA GLU A 162 23.05 -1.25 -10.70
C GLU A 162 22.54 -0.02 -9.95
N ASN A 163 21.40 0.55 -10.37
CA ASN A 163 20.71 1.66 -9.69
C ASN A 163 19.37 1.19 -9.11
N GLY A 164 19.27 -0.10 -8.75
CA GLY A 164 18.06 -0.70 -8.23
C GLY A 164 17.87 -0.49 -6.74
N LEU A 165 16.76 -1.02 -6.22
CA LEU A 165 16.41 -0.91 -4.80
C LEU A 165 17.49 -1.52 -3.89
N LEU A 166 18.09 -2.65 -4.29
CA LEU A 166 19.16 -3.31 -3.54
C LEU A 166 20.43 -2.46 -3.52
N ALA A 167 20.79 -1.88 -4.66
CA ALA A 167 21.98 -1.05 -4.78
C ALA A 167 21.98 0.12 -3.80
N LEU A 168 20.81 0.77 -3.58
CA LEU A 168 20.68 1.86 -2.59
C LEU A 168 21.02 1.42 -1.15
N ILE A 169 20.67 0.19 -0.78
CA ILE A 169 20.96 -0.36 0.55
C ILE A 169 22.44 -0.74 0.65
N GLU A 170 23.01 -1.32 -0.41
CA GLU A 170 24.39 -1.79 -0.48
C GLU A 170 25.36 -0.61 -0.54
N GLU A 171 25.03 0.48 -1.22
CA GLU A 171 25.79 1.74 -1.23
C GLU A 171 25.92 2.36 0.16
N ASP A 172 24.93 2.13 1.02
CA ASP A 172 24.97 2.51 2.43
C ASP A 172 25.71 1.51 3.32
N GLY A 173 26.20 0.39 2.75
CA GLY A 173 26.98 -0.62 3.45
C GLY A 173 26.15 -1.62 4.26
N TYR A 174 24.88 -1.83 3.86
CA TYR A 174 23.97 -2.81 4.46
C TYR A 174 23.61 -3.90 3.44
N VAL A 175 23.15 -5.04 3.94
CA VAL A 175 22.66 -6.15 3.11
C VAL A 175 21.21 -6.44 3.52
N PRO A 176 20.27 -6.45 2.57
CA PRO A 176 18.87 -6.73 2.88
C PRO A 176 18.71 -8.10 3.54
N SER A 177 17.99 -8.16 4.66
CA SER A 177 17.69 -9.43 5.35
C SER A 177 16.27 -9.90 5.13
N ALA A 178 15.34 -9.00 4.79
CA ALA A 178 13.97 -9.31 4.42
C ALA A 178 13.31 -8.14 3.68
N TYR A 179 12.22 -8.46 2.98
CA TYR A 179 11.39 -7.51 2.26
C TYR A 179 9.95 -7.54 2.79
N VAL A 180 9.33 -6.38 2.89
CA VAL A 180 7.90 -6.24 3.23
C VAL A 180 7.22 -5.47 2.12
N GLY A 181 6.21 -6.04 1.51
CA GLY A 181 5.53 -5.44 0.37
C GLY A 181 4.01 -5.41 0.49
N ALA A 182 3.38 -4.45 -0.19
CA ALA A 182 1.95 -4.46 -0.36
C ALA A 182 1.49 -5.72 -1.11
N ILE A 183 0.27 -6.19 -0.84
CA ILE A 183 -0.25 -7.41 -1.49
C ILE A 183 -0.33 -7.29 -3.02
N LYS A 184 -0.49 -6.07 -3.55
CA LYS A 184 -0.45 -5.73 -4.98
C LYS A 184 0.90 -6.11 -5.62
N MET A 185 2.01 -5.97 -4.87
CA MET A 185 3.36 -6.31 -5.35
C MET A 185 3.49 -7.78 -5.73
N ARG A 186 2.74 -8.69 -5.12
CA ARG A 186 2.72 -10.12 -5.50
C ARG A 186 2.26 -10.34 -6.95
N SER A 187 1.31 -9.54 -7.44
CA SER A 187 0.85 -9.63 -8.83
C SER A 187 1.89 -9.06 -9.79
N ILE A 188 2.56 -7.98 -9.40
CA ILE A 188 3.63 -7.35 -10.18
C ILE A 188 4.81 -8.32 -10.31
N LEU A 189 5.27 -8.93 -9.21
CA LEU A 189 6.35 -9.94 -9.21
C LEU A 189 6.02 -11.17 -10.07
N ARG A 190 4.76 -11.65 -10.06
CA ARG A 190 4.35 -12.76 -10.90
C ARG A 190 4.27 -12.41 -12.38
N GLY A 191 3.96 -11.16 -12.69
CA GLY A 191 3.89 -10.65 -14.05
C GLY A 191 5.28 -10.36 -14.67
N ALA A 192 6.33 -10.29 -13.84
CA ALA A 192 7.68 -10.06 -14.33
C ALA A 192 8.22 -11.35 -14.98
N VAL A 193 8.39 -11.29 -16.31
CA VAL A 193 8.89 -12.37 -17.15
C VAL A 193 10.12 -11.93 -17.93
N ASP A 194 10.97 -12.88 -18.28
CA ASP A 194 12.11 -12.64 -19.16
C ASP A 194 11.66 -12.51 -20.64
N ASN A 195 12.62 -12.28 -21.55
CA ASN A 195 12.35 -12.20 -22.98
C ASN A 195 11.78 -13.49 -23.60
N ASN A 196 11.85 -14.61 -22.90
CA ASN A 196 11.31 -15.91 -23.32
C ASN A 196 9.94 -16.21 -22.67
N GLY A 197 9.41 -15.29 -21.85
CA GLY A 197 8.14 -15.45 -21.13
C GLY A 197 8.26 -16.31 -19.85
N LEU A 198 9.46 -16.57 -19.35
CA LEU A 198 9.67 -17.30 -18.11
C LEU A 198 9.63 -16.32 -16.92
N PRO A 199 8.99 -16.71 -15.80
CA PRO A 199 8.96 -15.87 -14.59
C PRO A 199 10.38 -15.63 -14.07
N ILE A 200 10.72 -14.36 -13.82
CA ILE A 200 12.03 -13.95 -13.30
C ILE A 200 12.14 -14.25 -11.80
N PHE A 201 11.05 -13.96 -11.07
CA PHE A 201 11.04 -14.17 -9.61
C PHE A 201 10.52 -15.55 -9.27
N GLY A 202 11.42 -16.37 -8.71
CA GLY A 202 11.12 -17.71 -8.25
C GLY A 202 10.20 -17.68 -7.02
N ARG A 203 9.44 -18.75 -6.85
CA ARG A 203 8.64 -19.02 -5.66
C ARG A 203 9.23 -20.21 -4.95
N ALA A 204 9.90 -19.98 -3.83
CA ALA A 204 10.37 -21.05 -2.99
C ALA A 204 9.16 -21.71 -2.28
N VAL A 205 9.10 -23.03 -2.33
CA VAL A 205 8.12 -23.83 -1.59
C VAL A 205 8.86 -24.51 -0.45
N TYR A 206 8.83 -23.88 0.72
CA TYR A 206 9.30 -24.55 1.93
C TYR A 206 8.23 -25.58 2.34
N ARG A 207 8.62 -26.84 2.36
CA ARG A 207 7.82 -27.89 2.98
C ARG A 207 8.20 -27.95 4.47
N ASP A 208 7.48 -27.18 5.27
CA ASP A 208 7.50 -27.36 6.71
C ASP A 208 6.23 -28.11 7.10
N GLY A 209 6.39 -29.37 7.46
CA GLY A 209 5.28 -30.25 7.85
C GLY A 209 4.27 -30.56 6.74
N ALA A 210 3.02 -30.83 7.10
CA ALA A 210 1.95 -31.30 6.21
C ALA A 210 1.33 -30.22 5.30
N GLN A 211 1.70 -28.93 5.48
CA GLN A 211 1.19 -27.82 4.66
C GLN A 211 2.34 -26.98 4.11
N GLY A 212 2.66 -27.17 2.83
CA GLY A 212 3.66 -26.36 2.13
C GLY A 212 3.23 -24.89 2.04
N LYS A 213 3.94 -24.00 2.73
CA LYS A 213 3.76 -22.54 2.65
C LYS A 213 4.61 -22.02 1.50
N SER A 214 3.99 -21.32 0.54
CA SER A 214 4.73 -20.62 -0.51
C SER A 214 5.33 -19.33 0.06
N VAL A 215 6.64 -19.23 0.05
CA VAL A 215 7.39 -18.03 0.44
C VAL A 215 7.97 -17.42 -0.83
N TYR A 216 7.84 -16.11 -0.98
CA TYR A 216 8.54 -15.37 -2.03
C TYR A 216 9.92 -15.00 -1.52
N GLU A 217 10.93 -15.17 -2.37
CA GLU A 217 12.30 -14.78 -2.09
C GLU A 217 12.76 -13.78 -3.15
N LEU A 218 13.42 -12.75 -2.68
CA LEU A 218 14.13 -11.77 -3.48
C LEU A 218 15.58 -11.78 -3.02
N ASP A 219 16.51 -12.04 -3.94
CA ASP A 219 17.94 -12.16 -3.64
C ASP A 219 18.27 -13.05 -2.41
N GLY A 220 17.59 -14.22 -2.31
CA GLY A 220 17.76 -15.16 -1.21
C GLY A 220 17.17 -14.73 0.14
N SER A 221 16.53 -13.56 0.21
CA SER A 221 15.86 -13.05 1.41
C SER A 221 14.35 -13.16 1.33
N GLU A 222 13.69 -13.42 2.48
CA GLU A 222 12.24 -13.61 2.55
C GLU A 222 11.49 -12.32 2.19
N ALA A 223 10.49 -12.43 1.32
CA ALA A 223 9.54 -11.35 1.02
C ALA A 223 8.16 -11.65 1.61
N ILE A 224 7.69 -10.75 2.49
CA ILE A 224 6.45 -10.87 3.25
C ILE A 224 5.43 -9.91 2.69
N PHE A 225 4.21 -10.40 2.48
CA PHE A 225 3.09 -9.59 1.98
C PHE A 225 1.93 -9.68 2.97
N PRO A 226 1.82 -8.72 3.90
CA PRO A 226 0.73 -8.68 4.85
C PRO A 226 -0.62 -8.57 4.15
N LYS A 227 -1.63 -9.18 4.75
CA LYS A 227 -3.03 -9.02 4.36
C LYS A 227 -3.70 -7.88 5.11
N SER A 228 -3.04 -7.42 6.17
CA SER A 228 -3.46 -6.26 6.95
C SER A 228 -3.22 -4.95 6.19
N GLU A 229 -3.94 -3.90 6.55
CA GLU A 229 -3.81 -2.54 5.99
C GLU A 229 -2.51 -1.82 6.39
N VAL A 230 -1.46 -2.57 6.74
CA VAL A 230 -0.19 -1.99 7.20
C VAL A 230 0.60 -1.39 6.04
N MET A 231 0.48 -1.97 4.84
CA MET A 231 1.14 -1.48 3.62
C MET A 231 0.09 -1.01 2.62
N ASP A 232 -0.04 0.32 2.46
CA ASP A 232 -0.89 0.90 1.42
C ASP A 232 -0.18 0.83 0.07
N PRO A 233 -0.73 0.12 -0.93
CA PRO A 233 -0.13 0.01 -2.25
C PRO A 233 -0.10 1.33 -3.04
N GLU A 234 -0.84 2.35 -2.62
CA GLU A 234 -0.80 3.68 -3.23
C GLU A 234 0.35 4.54 -2.67
N GLU A 235 0.91 4.17 -1.52
CA GLU A 235 2.06 4.86 -0.93
C GLU A 235 3.37 4.08 -1.13
N VAL A 236 3.33 2.76 -0.93
CA VAL A 236 4.53 1.91 -0.95
C VAL A 236 4.22 0.53 -1.52
N LEU A 237 4.98 0.12 -2.53
CA LEU A 237 4.90 -1.23 -3.11
C LEU A 237 5.76 -2.24 -2.38
N LEU A 238 7.02 -1.86 -2.08
CA LEU A 238 8.00 -2.75 -1.44
C LEU A 238 8.95 -1.94 -0.56
N LEU A 239 9.24 -2.47 0.61
CA LEU A 239 10.28 -2.01 1.53
C LEU A 239 11.30 -3.13 1.65
N GLY A 240 12.56 -2.89 1.30
CA GLY A 240 13.68 -3.79 1.53
C GLY A 240 14.63 -3.21 2.57
N GLY A 241 15.33 -4.06 3.31
CA GLY A 241 16.36 -3.55 4.21
C GLY A 241 16.97 -4.57 5.18
N ASP A 242 17.96 -4.10 5.91
CA ASP A 242 18.60 -4.84 6.99
C ASP A 242 17.83 -4.63 8.31
N TRP A 243 16.92 -5.54 8.59
CA TRP A 243 16.07 -5.51 9.78
C TRP A 243 16.83 -5.71 11.08
N SER A 244 18.07 -6.22 11.02
CA SER A 244 18.93 -6.36 12.21
C SER A 244 19.34 -5.03 12.83
N GLN A 245 19.32 -3.94 12.03
CA GLN A 245 19.63 -2.58 12.47
C GLN A 245 18.48 -1.94 13.24
N ALA A 246 17.24 -2.38 13.00
CA ALA A 246 16.09 -1.94 13.76
C ALA A 246 15.93 -2.77 15.03
N VAL A 247 15.68 -2.12 16.16
CA VAL A 247 15.54 -2.80 17.45
C VAL A 247 14.23 -2.43 18.14
N TRP A 248 13.64 -3.40 18.83
CA TRP A 248 12.48 -3.16 19.66
C TRP A 248 12.61 -3.81 21.02
N ALA A 249 11.93 -3.27 22.02
CA ALA A 249 11.93 -3.82 23.36
C ALA A 249 10.52 -3.74 23.97
N MET A 250 10.13 -4.75 24.67
CA MET A 250 8.89 -4.85 25.42
C MET A 250 9.13 -4.38 26.85
N ARG A 251 8.15 -3.66 27.43
CA ARG A 251 8.13 -3.33 28.84
C ARG A 251 7.05 -4.11 29.59
N THR A 252 5.88 -4.24 28.99
CA THR A 252 4.77 -5.00 29.59
C THR A 252 4.15 -5.81 28.46
N ASP A 253 4.08 -7.11 28.67
CA ASP A 253 3.42 -8.03 27.74
C ASP A 253 1.92 -7.73 27.66
N ILE A 254 1.26 -8.32 26.70
CA ILE A 254 -0.17 -8.18 26.49
C ILE A 254 -0.90 -8.56 27.77
N THR A 255 -1.54 -7.57 28.39
CA THR A 255 -2.35 -7.77 29.58
C THR A 255 -3.81 -7.53 29.24
N THR A 256 -4.66 -8.48 29.63
CA THR A 256 -6.10 -8.40 29.46
C THR A 256 -6.77 -8.15 30.81
N LYS A 257 -7.75 -7.25 30.85
CA LYS A 257 -8.56 -6.98 32.04
C LYS A 257 -10.02 -6.83 31.65
N LEU A 258 -10.89 -7.60 32.31
CA LEU A 258 -12.32 -7.41 32.21
C LEU A 258 -12.73 -6.24 33.13
N LEU A 259 -13.50 -5.31 32.58
CA LEU A 259 -14.03 -4.14 33.23
C LEU A 259 -15.56 -4.29 33.35
N THR A 260 -16.09 -4.22 34.55
CA THR A 260 -17.54 -4.32 34.85
C THR A 260 -18.12 -3.01 35.30
N GLU A 261 -17.33 -2.16 35.98
CA GLU A 261 -17.77 -0.90 36.59
C GLU A 261 -16.92 0.28 36.08
N ALA A 262 -16.92 0.52 34.78
CA ALA A 262 -16.14 1.59 34.19
C ALA A 262 -17.02 2.51 33.34
N VAL A 263 -16.57 3.76 33.19
CA VAL A 263 -17.13 4.74 32.27
C VAL A 263 -16.19 4.88 31.07
N ILE A 264 -16.72 4.71 29.89
CA ILE A 264 -15.98 4.88 28.61
C ILE A 264 -16.40 6.19 27.98
N GLN A 265 -15.41 7.06 27.74
CA GLN A 265 -15.59 8.37 27.13
C GLN A 265 -15.03 8.38 25.70
N ASP A 266 -15.61 9.20 24.83
CA ASP A 266 -15.03 9.53 23.55
C ASP A 266 -13.69 10.27 23.76
N PRO A 267 -12.59 9.84 23.11
CA PRO A 267 -11.28 10.44 23.30
C PRO A 267 -11.19 11.89 22.83
N THR A 268 -12.07 12.32 21.91
CA THR A 268 -12.07 13.65 21.30
C THR A 268 -13.03 14.59 22.02
N THR A 269 -14.31 14.22 22.15
CA THR A 269 -15.37 15.06 22.73
C THR A 269 -15.39 15.01 24.26
N LYS A 270 -14.78 13.96 24.86
CA LYS A 270 -14.80 13.68 26.32
C LYS A 270 -16.20 13.39 26.86
N GLU A 271 -17.18 13.20 25.99
CA GLU A 271 -18.52 12.80 26.40
C GLU A 271 -18.55 11.32 26.78
N ILE A 272 -19.42 10.98 27.72
CA ILE A 272 -19.62 9.59 28.16
C ILE A 272 -20.36 8.85 27.06
N VAL A 273 -19.71 7.86 26.46
CA VAL A 273 -20.31 7.00 25.43
C VAL A 273 -20.99 5.79 26.07
N TYR A 274 -20.31 5.17 27.03
CA TYR A 274 -20.84 4.02 27.75
C TYR A 274 -20.57 4.17 29.25
N ASN A 275 -21.60 3.87 30.06
CA ASN A 275 -21.49 3.65 31.51
C ASN A 275 -21.81 2.18 31.79
N LEU A 276 -20.76 1.36 31.93
CA LEU A 276 -20.90 -0.09 31.96
C LEU A 276 -21.88 -0.56 33.07
N ALA A 277 -21.79 0.04 34.27
CA ALA A 277 -22.64 -0.33 35.39
C ALA A 277 -24.12 0.05 35.21
N GLN A 278 -24.43 1.13 34.46
CA GLN A 278 -25.82 1.57 34.26
C GLN A 278 -26.46 0.95 33.01
N GLN A 279 -25.65 0.39 32.11
CA GLN A 279 -26.08 -0.16 30.81
C GLN A 279 -25.95 -1.69 30.78
N ASP A 280 -25.65 -2.33 31.92
CA ASP A 280 -25.42 -3.77 32.01
C ASP A 280 -24.44 -4.27 30.95
N MET A 281 -23.23 -3.67 30.93
CA MET A 281 -22.19 -3.95 29.94
C MET A 281 -20.89 -4.37 30.62
N VAL A 282 -20.14 -5.23 29.97
CA VAL A 282 -18.74 -5.53 30.30
C VAL A 282 -17.82 -5.11 29.15
N ALA A 283 -16.60 -4.72 29.51
CA ALA A 283 -15.61 -4.38 28.48
C ALA A 283 -14.31 -5.15 28.70
N LEU A 284 -13.74 -5.68 27.61
CA LEU A 284 -12.42 -6.25 27.61
C LEU A 284 -11.40 -5.16 27.24
N ARG A 285 -10.46 -4.90 28.13
CA ARG A 285 -9.33 -3.99 27.88
C ARG A 285 -8.06 -4.81 27.69
N VAL A 286 -7.39 -4.58 26.58
CA VAL A 286 -6.08 -5.13 26.29
C VAL A 286 -5.07 -4.00 26.23
N VAL A 287 -3.92 -4.17 26.88
CA VAL A 287 -2.85 -3.18 26.97
C VAL A 287 -1.51 -3.86 26.67
N PHE A 288 -0.71 -3.22 25.83
CA PHE A 288 0.64 -3.62 25.49
C PHE A 288 1.58 -2.43 25.57
N ARG A 289 2.82 -2.62 26.06
CA ARG A 289 3.80 -1.54 26.17
C ARG A 289 5.11 -1.96 25.54
N ALA A 290 5.46 -1.31 24.44
CA ALA A 290 6.68 -1.54 23.71
C ALA A 290 7.30 -0.24 23.19
N GLY A 291 8.57 -0.33 22.82
CA GLY A 291 9.29 0.76 22.18
C GLY A 291 10.21 0.24 21.10
N TRP A 292 10.59 1.10 20.18
CA TRP A 292 11.55 0.78 19.13
C TRP A 292 12.52 1.92 18.87
N ALA A 293 13.62 1.61 18.21
CA ALA A 293 14.60 2.59 17.75
C ALA A 293 15.36 2.07 16.53
N MET A 294 15.96 2.99 15.80
CA MET A 294 16.89 2.74 14.71
C MET A 294 18.27 3.26 15.15
N PRO A 295 19.16 2.42 15.70
CA PRO A 295 20.48 2.85 16.15
C PRO A 295 21.35 3.44 15.04
N ASN A 296 21.30 2.87 13.84
CA ASN A 296 22.03 3.32 12.63
C ASN A 296 23.50 3.69 12.92
N PRO A 297 24.34 2.75 13.42
CA PRO A 297 25.72 3.03 13.77
C PRO A 297 26.53 3.45 12.54
N ILE A 298 27.55 4.29 12.76
CA ILE A 298 28.46 4.69 11.68
C ILE A 298 29.17 3.47 11.08
N ASN A 299 29.27 3.42 9.75
CA ASN A 299 30.05 2.42 9.03
C ASN A 299 31.13 3.10 8.15
N ARG A 300 31.99 2.30 7.50
CA ARG A 300 33.07 2.81 6.66
C ARG A 300 32.69 3.07 5.21
N VAL A 301 31.55 2.56 4.77
CA VAL A 301 31.04 2.71 3.39
C VAL A 301 30.40 4.08 3.23
N ASN A 302 29.42 4.40 4.07
CA ASN A 302 28.80 5.71 4.13
C ASN A 302 28.88 6.29 5.55
N SER A 303 29.71 7.30 5.73
CA SER A 303 29.87 7.98 7.03
C SER A 303 28.84 9.08 7.29
N ASN A 304 28.06 9.47 6.28
CA ASN A 304 27.05 10.52 6.40
C ASN A 304 25.78 10.01 7.07
N ALA A 305 25.50 10.42 8.30
CA ALA A 305 24.34 10.01 9.06
C ALA A 305 22.99 10.45 8.45
N LEU A 306 22.98 11.47 7.56
CA LEU A 306 21.76 11.98 6.94
C LEU A 306 21.31 11.15 5.73
N THR A 307 22.27 10.56 5.01
CA THR A 307 21.99 9.76 3.81
C THR A 307 22.11 8.26 4.06
N ARG A 308 22.90 7.83 5.07
CA ARG A 308 23.04 6.43 5.42
C ARG A 308 21.77 5.90 6.08
N TYR A 309 21.09 4.96 5.43
CA TYR A 309 19.91 4.33 6.01
C TYR A 309 19.80 2.86 5.60
N PRO A 310 19.49 1.92 6.52
CA PRO A 310 19.51 0.49 6.22
C PRO A 310 18.29 -0.03 5.46
N PHE A 311 17.41 0.85 5.00
CA PHE A 311 16.20 0.50 4.26
C PHE A 311 16.06 1.33 3.01
N ALA A 312 15.46 0.74 1.97
CA ALA A 312 15.05 1.44 0.75
C ALA A 312 13.61 1.08 0.37
N VAL A 313 12.94 2.00 -0.30
CA VAL A 313 11.51 1.96 -0.58
C VAL A 313 11.25 2.00 -2.08
N LEU A 314 10.46 1.05 -2.59
CA LEU A 314 9.86 1.13 -3.92
C LEU A 314 8.47 1.75 -3.82
N LYS A 315 8.30 2.95 -4.35
CA LYS A 315 7.02 3.65 -4.42
C LYS A 315 6.24 3.27 -5.69
N PRO A 316 4.92 3.31 -5.67
CA PRO A 316 4.13 3.23 -6.89
C PRO A 316 4.42 4.43 -7.79
N SER A 317 4.20 4.26 -9.10
CA SER A 317 4.20 5.39 -10.03
C SER A 317 3.06 6.34 -9.64
N ALA A 318 3.39 7.59 -9.37
CA ALA A 318 2.38 8.63 -9.24
C ALA A 318 1.87 8.94 -10.65
N LEU A 319 0.69 8.45 -11.00
CA LEU A 319 0.07 8.77 -12.27
C LEU A 319 -0.39 10.24 -12.24
N THR A 320 0.03 11.02 -13.22
CA THR A 320 -0.51 12.36 -13.42
C THR A 320 -1.93 12.25 -13.96
N VAL A 321 -2.89 12.82 -13.24
CA VAL A 321 -4.29 12.72 -13.63
C VAL A 321 -4.59 13.64 -14.81
N ILE A 322 -5.17 13.09 -15.87
CA ILE A 322 -5.72 13.83 -17.00
C ILE A 322 -7.16 14.20 -16.64
N GLU A 323 -7.39 15.48 -16.36
CA GLU A 323 -8.71 16.00 -15.98
C GLU A 323 -9.49 16.53 -17.17
N SER A 324 -8.85 16.78 -18.30
CA SER A 324 -9.52 17.26 -19.51
C SER A 324 -8.84 16.80 -20.80
N ALA A 325 -9.62 16.59 -21.85
CA ALA A 325 -9.13 16.27 -23.19
C ALA A 325 -9.83 17.13 -24.23
N LYS A 326 -9.27 17.18 -25.43
CA LYS A 326 -9.84 17.93 -26.56
C LYS A 326 -10.43 16.99 -27.61
N TYR A 327 -11.51 17.42 -28.22
CA TYR A 327 -12.13 16.81 -29.38
C TYR A 327 -12.10 17.81 -30.53
N ASN A 328 -11.36 17.54 -31.59
CA ASN A 328 -11.14 18.44 -32.73
C ASN A 328 -11.45 17.78 -34.07
N VAL A 329 -12.51 16.98 -34.12
CA VAL A 329 -12.94 16.30 -35.33
C VAL A 329 -13.86 17.21 -36.13
N THR A 330 -13.55 17.38 -37.41
CA THR A 330 -14.37 18.16 -38.34
C THR A 330 -15.67 17.43 -38.69
N GLN A 331 -16.78 18.15 -38.68
CA GLN A 331 -18.08 17.58 -39.05
C GLN A 331 -18.09 17.07 -40.48
N PRO A 332 -18.60 15.85 -40.77
CA PRO A 332 -18.69 15.29 -42.09
C PRO A 332 -19.51 16.18 -43.05
N ALA A 333 -18.97 16.43 -44.22
CA ALA A 333 -19.62 17.13 -45.31
C ALA A 333 -19.51 16.30 -46.59
N LYS A 334 -20.54 16.32 -47.47
CA LYS A 334 -20.50 15.61 -48.77
C LYS A 334 -19.23 15.91 -49.55
N ASN A 335 -18.63 14.87 -50.08
CA ASN A 335 -17.35 14.88 -50.81
C ASN A 335 -16.12 15.35 -49.99
N GLY A 336 -16.28 15.55 -48.67
CA GLY A 336 -15.17 15.82 -47.76
C GLY A 336 -14.34 14.56 -47.49
N THR A 337 -13.04 14.70 -47.25
CA THR A 337 -12.17 13.59 -46.85
C THR A 337 -12.29 13.35 -45.36
N PRO A 338 -12.51 12.09 -44.92
CA PRO A 338 -12.50 11.76 -43.49
C PRO A 338 -11.14 12.09 -42.84
N GLN A 339 -11.21 12.70 -41.68
CA GLN A 339 -9.99 12.99 -40.91
C GLN A 339 -9.36 11.67 -40.41
N SER A 340 -8.08 11.47 -40.73
CA SER A 340 -7.34 10.24 -40.38
C SER A 340 -6.48 10.36 -39.13
N SER A 341 -6.34 11.56 -38.56
CA SER A 341 -5.57 11.82 -37.35
C SER A 341 -6.33 12.74 -36.42
N HIS A 342 -6.12 12.56 -35.12
CA HIS A 342 -6.63 13.42 -34.07
C HIS A 342 -5.46 13.93 -33.25
N ASP A 343 -5.50 15.19 -32.80
CA ASP A 343 -4.45 15.78 -32.00
C ASP A 343 -4.28 15.06 -30.66
N ALA A 344 -3.04 14.75 -30.31
CA ALA A 344 -2.70 14.32 -28.97
C ALA A 344 -2.74 15.51 -28.00
N GLY A 345 -2.99 15.23 -26.75
CA GLY A 345 -2.92 16.22 -25.67
C GLY A 345 -1.74 15.98 -24.73
N THR A 346 -1.65 16.79 -23.69
CA THR A 346 -0.65 16.56 -22.64
C THR A 346 -0.98 15.26 -21.90
N GLY A 347 -0.10 14.27 -22.00
CA GLY A 347 -0.23 12.99 -21.32
C GLY A 347 -1.15 11.97 -21.99
N TYR A 348 -1.63 12.19 -23.22
CA TYR A 348 -2.37 11.18 -23.98
C TYR A 348 -2.15 11.29 -25.48
N THR A 349 -2.32 10.17 -26.17
CA THR A 349 -2.42 10.05 -27.62
C THR A 349 -3.87 9.82 -28.03
N ALA A 350 -4.19 10.07 -29.29
CA ALA A 350 -5.55 9.88 -29.79
C ALA A 350 -5.52 9.20 -31.17
N ALA A 351 -6.43 8.25 -31.37
CA ALA A 351 -6.67 7.59 -32.65
C ALA A 351 -8.12 7.83 -33.07
N ILE A 352 -8.36 8.05 -34.35
CA ILE A 352 -9.70 8.28 -34.94
C ILE A 352 -10.03 7.20 -35.96
N SER A 353 -11.27 6.77 -35.97
CA SER A 353 -11.85 5.89 -36.99
C SER A 353 -13.27 6.34 -37.36
N TRP A 354 -13.71 5.96 -38.54
CA TRP A 354 -15.04 6.33 -39.06
C TRP A 354 -15.86 5.09 -39.38
N SER A 355 -17.16 5.23 -39.20
CA SER A 355 -18.14 4.23 -39.63
C SER A 355 -19.34 4.94 -40.28
N PRO A 356 -19.65 4.67 -41.57
CA PRO A 356 -18.90 3.88 -42.54
C PRO A 356 -17.48 4.38 -42.78
N ASP A 357 -16.55 3.48 -43.21
CA ASP A 357 -15.15 3.77 -43.52
C ASP A 357 -15.03 4.00 -45.02
N ASP A 358 -15.38 5.21 -45.45
CA ASP A 358 -15.37 5.64 -46.85
C ASP A 358 -14.18 6.56 -47.12
N ASP A 359 -13.58 6.51 -48.29
CA ASP A 359 -12.49 7.40 -48.72
C ASP A 359 -12.96 8.87 -48.81
N SER A 360 -14.24 9.12 -49.03
CA SER A 360 -14.89 10.42 -48.97
C SER A 360 -16.33 10.31 -48.47
N PHE A 361 -16.80 11.32 -47.76
CA PHE A 361 -18.14 11.31 -47.23
C PHE A 361 -19.22 11.33 -48.34
N ALA A 362 -20.07 10.30 -48.35
CA ALA A 362 -21.22 10.19 -49.27
C ALA A 362 -22.32 11.19 -48.89
N ALA A 363 -23.22 11.49 -49.83
CA ALA A 363 -24.41 12.30 -49.60
C ALA A 363 -25.41 11.54 -48.72
N GLU A 364 -26.19 12.28 -47.95
CA GLU A 364 -27.34 11.76 -47.12
C GLU A 364 -26.97 10.58 -46.20
N THR A 365 -25.67 10.48 -45.83
CA THR A 365 -25.16 9.37 -45.03
C THR A 365 -24.81 9.82 -43.62
N VAL A 366 -25.15 8.97 -42.64
CA VAL A 366 -24.84 9.18 -41.23
C VAL A 366 -23.46 8.57 -40.90
N TYR A 367 -22.52 9.40 -40.48
CA TYR A 367 -21.19 8.96 -40.06
C TYR A 367 -21.04 9.01 -38.55
N THR A 368 -20.33 8.03 -38.04
CA THR A 368 -19.88 7.99 -36.62
C THR A 368 -18.39 8.11 -36.58
N ALA A 369 -17.87 9.13 -35.89
CA ALA A 369 -16.48 9.22 -35.53
C ALA A 369 -16.24 8.55 -34.18
N THR A 370 -15.30 7.63 -34.11
CA THR A 370 -14.84 7.02 -32.87
C THR A 370 -13.41 7.48 -32.60
N VAL A 371 -13.22 8.23 -31.53
CA VAL A 371 -11.91 8.69 -31.07
C VAL A 371 -11.53 7.94 -29.81
N VAL A 372 -10.42 7.22 -29.86
CA VAL A 372 -9.88 6.49 -28.71
C VAL A 372 -8.70 7.28 -28.18
N LEU A 373 -8.83 7.76 -26.96
CA LEU A 373 -7.78 8.43 -26.21
C LEU A 373 -7.02 7.39 -25.38
N THR A 374 -5.70 7.37 -25.47
CA THR A 374 -4.83 6.47 -24.69
C THR A 374 -3.85 7.27 -23.87
N ALA A 375 -3.88 7.12 -22.55
CA ALA A 375 -2.96 7.79 -21.64
C ALA A 375 -1.52 7.33 -21.94
N ALA A 376 -0.59 8.28 -21.92
CA ALA A 376 0.84 8.01 -22.00
C ALA A 376 1.35 7.42 -20.67
N ASP A 377 2.56 6.85 -20.70
CA ASP A 377 3.20 6.34 -19.50
C ASP A 377 3.30 7.44 -18.42
N GLY A 378 2.93 7.11 -17.20
CA GLY A 378 2.88 8.07 -16.09
C GLY A 378 1.62 8.94 -16.03
N TYR A 379 0.62 8.69 -16.87
CA TYR A 379 -0.66 9.41 -16.88
C TYR A 379 -1.85 8.47 -16.74
N ALA A 380 -2.96 8.98 -16.22
CA ALA A 380 -4.24 8.28 -16.15
C ALA A 380 -5.40 9.26 -16.24
N PHE A 381 -6.50 8.86 -16.87
CA PHE A 381 -7.73 9.64 -16.85
C PHE A 381 -8.40 9.58 -15.48
N SER A 382 -8.98 10.70 -15.02
CA SER A 382 -9.67 10.77 -13.74
C SER A 382 -10.74 9.68 -13.62
N ASN A 383 -11.07 9.26 -12.38
CA ASN A 383 -12.07 8.20 -12.19
C ASN A 383 -13.46 8.59 -12.67
N ASP A 384 -13.78 9.88 -12.64
CA ASP A 384 -15.06 10.45 -13.05
C ASP A 384 -14.99 11.04 -14.46
N PHE A 385 -13.95 10.71 -15.25
CA PHE A 385 -13.74 11.27 -16.58
C PHE A 385 -14.93 10.97 -17.49
N GLY A 386 -15.53 12.03 -18.01
CA GLY A 386 -16.75 11.93 -18.78
C GLY A 386 -16.90 13.05 -19.81
N LYS A 387 -18.13 13.23 -20.29
CA LYS A 387 -18.45 14.19 -21.35
C LYS A 387 -18.12 15.64 -20.97
N ALA A 388 -18.20 16.00 -19.68
CA ALA A 388 -17.94 17.36 -19.20
C ALA A 388 -16.45 17.75 -19.33
N ASP A 389 -15.56 16.75 -19.33
CA ASP A 389 -14.10 16.94 -19.32
C ASP A 389 -13.52 17.01 -20.74
N ILE A 390 -14.37 16.93 -21.77
CA ILE A 390 -13.95 16.99 -23.17
C ILE A 390 -14.36 18.34 -23.76
N VAL A 391 -13.36 19.10 -24.18
CA VAL A 391 -13.52 20.41 -24.82
C VAL A 391 -13.64 20.25 -26.33
N GLY A 392 -14.60 20.90 -26.94
CA GLY A 392 -14.79 20.93 -28.40
C GLY A 392 -15.75 19.90 -28.95
N LEU A 393 -16.53 19.21 -28.09
CA LEU A 393 -17.59 18.31 -28.57
C LEU A 393 -18.65 19.07 -29.39
N PRO A 394 -19.18 18.48 -30.47
CA PRO A 394 -20.20 19.11 -31.27
C PRO A 394 -21.52 19.27 -30.46
N ALA A 395 -22.29 20.32 -30.78
CA ALA A 395 -23.54 20.59 -30.11
C ALA A 395 -24.52 19.42 -30.29
N THR A 396 -25.15 19.01 -29.20
CA THR A 396 -26.14 17.93 -29.15
C THR A 396 -27.59 18.40 -29.23
N SER A 397 -27.80 19.73 -29.26
CA SER A 397 -29.14 20.34 -29.41
C SER A 397 -29.07 21.60 -30.26
N GLY A 398 -29.96 21.76 -31.21
CA GLY A 398 -30.10 22.97 -32.03
C GLY A 398 -31.22 22.85 -33.03
N GLY A 399 -32.31 23.61 -32.83
CA GLY A 399 -33.27 24.09 -33.81
C GLY A 399 -33.77 23.11 -34.86
N GLY A 400 -34.61 22.12 -34.49
CA GLY A 400 -35.49 21.42 -35.43
C GLY A 400 -34.85 20.42 -36.39
N LYS A 401 -33.56 20.13 -36.31
CA LYS A 401 -32.86 19.04 -37.03
C LYS A 401 -32.35 17.99 -36.06
N THR A 402 -32.22 16.74 -36.54
CA THR A 402 -31.69 15.62 -35.74
C THR A 402 -30.33 16.03 -35.18
N ALA A 403 -30.17 16.05 -33.85
CA ALA A 403 -28.97 16.50 -33.20
C ALA A 403 -27.87 15.41 -33.24
N ASN A 404 -26.61 15.80 -33.18
CA ASN A 404 -25.48 14.87 -33.01
C ASN A 404 -25.64 14.12 -31.68
N LYS A 405 -25.33 12.81 -31.68
CA LYS A 405 -25.32 12.00 -30.45
C LYS A 405 -23.85 11.81 -30.03
N VAL A 406 -23.53 12.24 -28.82
CA VAL A 406 -22.21 12.10 -28.25
C VAL A 406 -22.28 11.15 -27.07
N THR A 407 -21.45 10.10 -27.10
CA THR A 407 -21.23 9.16 -26.03
C THR A 407 -19.75 9.19 -25.64
N VAL A 408 -19.45 9.28 -24.36
CA VAL A 408 -18.10 9.20 -23.82
C VAL A 408 -18.09 8.08 -22.81
N THR A 409 -17.18 7.13 -23.01
CA THR A 409 -17.01 5.96 -22.15
C THR A 409 -15.59 5.91 -21.64
N ARG A 410 -15.42 5.86 -20.33
CA ARG A 410 -14.15 5.56 -19.72
C ARG A 410 -13.99 4.05 -19.65
N ASP A 411 -13.17 3.50 -20.55
CA ASP A 411 -12.96 2.05 -20.67
C ASP A 411 -12.03 1.54 -19.55
N SER A 412 -11.03 2.36 -19.20
CA SER A 412 -10.06 2.05 -18.13
C SER A 412 -9.42 3.34 -17.60
N ALA A 413 -8.50 3.21 -16.66
CA ALA A 413 -7.65 4.34 -16.23
C ALA A 413 -6.76 4.88 -17.37
N SER A 414 -6.40 4.03 -18.32
CA SER A 414 -5.53 4.39 -19.44
C SER A 414 -6.27 4.63 -20.76
N GLN A 415 -7.59 4.45 -20.82
CA GLN A 415 -8.32 4.54 -22.10
C GLN A 415 -9.71 5.15 -21.94
N VAL A 416 -10.04 6.06 -22.87
CA VAL A 416 -11.37 6.70 -23.01
C VAL A 416 -11.79 6.65 -24.46
N THR A 417 -13.01 6.22 -24.72
CA THR A 417 -13.62 6.19 -26.06
C THR A 417 -14.69 7.26 -26.19
N ILE A 418 -14.58 8.07 -27.24
CA ILE A 418 -15.52 9.13 -27.61
C ILE A 418 -16.18 8.72 -28.90
N GLU A 419 -17.49 8.52 -28.88
CA GLU A 419 -18.27 8.25 -30.09
C GLU A 419 -19.16 9.45 -30.40
N VAL A 420 -19.04 9.99 -31.61
CA VAL A 420 -19.88 11.05 -32.10
C VAL A 420 -20.63 10.61 -33.37
N LYS A 421 -21.88 10.35 -33.23
CA LYS A 421 -22.78 10.09 -34.38
C LYS A 421 -23.30 11.41 -34.89
N TYR A 422 -22.88 11.79 -36.08
CA TYR A 422 -23.25 13.03 -36.72
C TYR A 422 -24.62 12.93 -37.41
N VAL A 423 -25.21 14.08 -37.68
CA VAL A 423 -26.35 14.15 -38.60
C VAL A 423 -25.95 13.76 -40.01
N ALA A 424 -26.91 13.28 -40.83
CA ALA A 424 -26.62 12.93 -42.22
C ALA A 424 -25.97 14.09 -42.97
N THR A 425 -25.00 13.76 -43.84
CA THR A 425 -24.43 14.73 -44.77
C THR A 425 -25.46 15.35 -45.69
N GLY A 426 -25.18 16.54 -46.20
CA GLY A 426 -26.11 17.19 -47.12
C GLY A 426 -26.32 16.39 -48.44
N ALA A 427 -27.42 16.70 -49.15
CA ALA A 427 -27.78 16.09 -50.43
C ALA A 427 -26.79 16.41 -51.52
#